data_a988d65b7238dc117ff2e06f3312fafb
#
_entry.id   a988d65b7238dc117ff2e06f3312fafb
#
_cell.length_a   1.000
_cell.length_b   1.000
_cell.length_c   1.000
_cell.angle_alpha   90.00
_cell.angle_beta   90.00
_cell.angle_gamma   90.00
#
_symmetry.space_group_name_H-M   'P 1'
#
loop_
_entity.id
_entity.type
_entity.pdbx_description
1 polymer ?
#
loop_
_entity_poly.entity_id
_entity_poly.type
_entity_poly.pdbx_seq_one_letter_code
_entity_poly.pdbx_strand_id
1 'polypeptide(L)'
;IKNRLGTGSGTVYDVDGSELTGVEDVCASLPVKLNISYTLNGVSVTPEELDGKSGNVTIRIDYENTRAEQHIIDGREETLYSPYLALTAMVLDGSIFSNVSITNGRLISDGNRTVAAGLTFPGLAESLDIDGGKLDIPGYMEISANVKKFDFDGTYTIVTNEPFREASKKEKDEDILDADELSDSMDELSDAMDKLMDGSDELYDGLRTLLDKSYELVD
;
A
#
# COMPACT_ATOMS: atom_id res chain seq x y z
N ILE A 1 -5.09 14.63 8.71
CA ILE A 1 -4.60 13.34 8.21
C ILE A 1 -4.00 12.63 9.42
N LYS A 2 -4.59 11.51 9.82
CA LYS A 2 -4.03 10.68 10.90
C LYS A 2 -3.17 9.60 10.26
N ASN A 3 -1.86 9.67 10.44
CA ASN A 3 -0.94 8.62 10.05
C ASN A 3 -0.61 7.75 11.27
N ARG A 4 -0.81 6.44 11.16
CA ARG A 4 -0.34 5.48 12.16
C ARG A 4 1.01 4.94 11.72
N LEU A 5 2.03 5.19 12.55
CA LEU A 5 3.37 4.67 12.36
C LEU A 5 3.61 3.56 13.37
N GLY A 6 3.86 2.34 12.89
CA GLY A 6 4.25 1.20 13.72
C GLY A 6 5.73 0.89 13.55
N THR A 7 6.44 0.64 14.65
CA THR A 7 7.79 0.07 14.59
C THR A 7 7.72 -1.44 14.78
N GLY A 8 8.67 -2.20 14.23
CA GLY A 8 8.72 -3.67 14.29
C GLY A 8 8.79 -4.28 15.70
N SER A 9 8.71 -3.46 16.75
CA SER A 9 8.54 -3.86 18.16
C SER A 9 7.10 -3.85 18.65
N GLY A 10 6.12 -3.66 17.75
CA GLY A 10 4.69 -3.61 18.08
C GLY A 10 4.21 -2.28 18.68
N THR A 11 5.04 -1.25 18.68
CA THR A 11 4.62 0.08 19.10
C THR A 11 3.97 0.82 17.92
N VAL A 12 2.72 1.22 18.09
CA VAL A 12 1.97 2.01 17.11
C VAL A 12 1.89 3.45 17.61
N TYR A 13 2.34 4.38 16.79
CA TYR A 13 2.22 5.81 17.08
C TYR A 13 1.05 6.40 16.31
N ASP A 14 0.07 6.95 17.02
CA ASP A 14 -0.93 7.84 16.42
C ASP A 14 -0.31 9.23 16.33
N VAL A 15 -0.13 9.72 15.10
CA VAL A 15 0.46 11.03 14.86
C VAL A 15 -0.64 11.96 14.38
N ASP A 16 -1.07 12.91 15.20
CA ASP A 16 -1.89 14.04 14.77
C ASP A 16 -0.99 15.08 14.12
N GLY A 17 -1.32 15.53 12.92
CA GLY A 17 -0.49 16.44 12.11
C GLY A 17 -0.13 17.78 12.77
N SER A 18 -0.75 18.10 13.93
CA SER A 18 -0.47 19.31 14.72
C SER A 18 0.60 19.13 15.82
N GLU A 19 1.03 17.89 16.14
CA GLU A 19 1.94 17.59 17.27
C GLU A 19 3.33 17.08 16.84
N LEU A 20 3.68 17.23 15.56
CA LEU A 20 4.86 16.63 14.93
C LEU A 20 6.19 17.41 15.16
N THR A 21 6.42 17.93 16.34
CA THR A 21 7.78 18.32 16.76
C THR A 21 8.58 17.06 17.10
N GLY A 22 9.32 16.52 16.13
CA GLY A 22 10.15 15.32 16.27
C GLY A 22 9.87 14.21 15.26
N VAL A 23 8.88 14.37 14.39
CA VAL A 23 8.53 13.38 13.35
C VAL A 23 9.53 13.35 12.21
N GLU A 24 10.26 14.43 11.96
CA GLU A 24 11.34 14.43 10.96
C GLU A 24 12.35 13.31 11.24
N ASP A 25 12.72 13.08 12.49
CA ASP A 25 13.65 12.02 12.88
C ASP A 25 13.03 10.61 12.71
N VAL A 26 11.74 10.45 13.03
CA VAL A 26 11.03 9.18 12.85
C VAL A 26 10.83 8.89 11.37
N CYS A 27 10.39 9.87 10.59
CA CYS A 27 10.23 9.71 9.14
C CYS A 27 11.56 9.44 8.43
N ALA A 28 12.65 10.06 8.88
CA ALA A 28 14.00 9.79 8.37
C ALA A 28 14.48 8.37 8.67
N SER A 29 13.98 7.74 9.73
CA SER A 29 14.35 6.39 10.15
C SER A 29 13.49 5.28 9.51
N LEU A 30 12.40 5.63 8.83
CA LEU A 30 11.52 4.65 8.19
C LEU A 30 12.25 3.91 7.06
N PRO A 31 12.06 2.57 6.96
CA PRO A 31 12.71 1.78 5.92
C PRO A 31 12.12 2.06 4.53
N VAL A 32 10.88 2.51 4.47
CA VAL A 32 10.19 2.92 3.24
C VAL A 32 9.53 4.27 3.46
N LYS A 33 9.79 5.21 2.57
CA LYS A 33 9.11 6.51 2.51
C LYS A 33 8.01 6.48 1.48
N LEU A 34 6.92 7.17 1.77
CA LEU A 34 5.80 7.35 0.87
C LEU A 34 5.76 8.78 0.35
N ASN A 35 5.75 8.92 -0.98
CA ASN A 35 5.54 10.19 -1.65
C ASN A 35 4.16 10.18 -2.30
N ILE A 36 3.22 10.96 -1.76
CA ILE A 36 1.85 11.03 -2.26
C ILE A 36 1.69 12.29 -3.10
N SER A 37 1.24 12.10 -4.33
CA SER A 37 0.96 13.19 -5.26
C SER A 37 -0.49 13.16 -5.72
N TYR A 38 -1.03 14.35 -6.00
CA TYR A 38 -2.43 14.52 -6.40
C TYR A 38 -2.50 15.29 -7.72
N THR A 39 -3.45 14.89 -8.57
CA THR A 39 -3.83 15.69 -9.73
C THR A 39 -5.34 15.93 -9.75
N LEU A 40 -5.75 17.08 -10.24
CA LEU A 40 -7.14 17.43 -10.54
C LEU A 40 -7.25 17.72 -12.04
N ASN A 41 -8.05 16.92 -12.76
CA ASN A 41 -8.20 17.01 -14.21
C ASN A 41 -6.85 17.00 -14.96
N GLY A 42 -5.89 16.18 -14.46
CA GLY A 42 -4.55 16.03 -15.01
C GLY A 42 -3.55 17.14 -14.64
N VAL A 43 -3.93 18.10 -13.80
CA VAL A 43 -3.05 19.16 -13.31
C VAL A 43 -2.64 18.84 -11.89
N SER A 44 -1.33 18.89 -11.58
CA SER A 44 -0.81 18.68 -10.22
C SER A 44 -1.34 19.75 -9.27
N VAL A 45 -1.79 19.30 -8.10
CA VAL A 45 -2.35 20.16 -7.03
C VAL A 45 -1.86 19.68 -5.66
N THR A 46 -1.90 20.57 -4.68
CA THR A 46 -1.66 20.20 -3.28
C THR A 46 -2.94 19.64 -2.64
N PRO A 47 -2.83 18.90 -1.53
CA PRO A 47 -4.02 18.41 -0.79
C PRO A 47 -4.97 19.54 -0.40
N GLU A 48 -4.43 20.71 0.01
CA GLU A 48 -5.21 21.88 0.42
C GLU A 48 -5.97 22.51 -0.76
N GLU A 49 -5.36 22.52 -1.95
CA GLU A 49 -6.00 23.00 -3.17
C GLU A 49 -7.09 22.05 -3.66
N LEU A 50 -6.96 20.76 -3.35
CA LEU A 50 -7.89 19.71 -3.76
C LEU A 50 -9.13 19.66 -2.86
N ASP A 51 -9.02 20.06 -1.60
CA ASP A 51 -10.10 20.00 -0.61
C ASP A 51 -11.37 20.68 -1.14
N GLY A 52 -12.48 19.98 -1.06
CA GLY A 52 -13.80 20.44 -1.52
C GLY A 52 -13.96 20.61 -3.03
N LYS A 53 -12.94 20.28 -3.85
CA LYS A 53 -13.02 20.38 -5.31
C LYS A 53 -13.76 19.19 -5.93
N SER A 54 -14.19 19.37 -7.16
CA SER A 54 -14.84 18.33 -7.96
C SER A 54 -14.14 18.19 -9.30
N GLY A 55 -14.03 16.96 -9.79
CA GLY A 55 -13.40 16.66 -11.06
C GLY A 55 -12.83 15.25 -11.09
N ASN A 56 -12.03 14.96 -12.11
CA ASN A 56 -11.24 13.73 -12.16
C ASN A 56 -10.00 13.92 -11.28
N VAL A 57 -9.87 13.11 -10.23
CA VAL A 57 -8.77 13.13 -9.29
C VAL A 57 -7.93 11.88 -9.46
N THR A 58 -6.61 12.04 -9.51
CA THR A 58 -5.67 10.94 -9.40
C THR A 58 -4.85 11.11 -8.14
N ILE A 59 -4.75 10.03 -7.35
CA ILE A 59 -3.90 9.91 -6.16
C ILE A 59 -2.84 8.87 -6.50
N ARG A 60 -1.59 9.28 -6.50
CA ARG A 60 -0.45 8.39 -6.74
C ARG A 60 0.43 8.32 -5.51
N ILE A 61 0.80 7.12 -5.13
CA ILE A 61 1.68 6.82 -4.01
C ILE A 61 2.91 6.12 -4.57
N ASP A 62 4.04 6.79 -4.51
CA ASP A 62 5.35 6.23 -4.84
C ASP A 62 6.05 5.82 -3.55
N TYR A 63 6.74 4.68 -3.58
CA TYR A 63 7.41 4.10 -2.42
C TYR A 63 8.93 4.12 -2.63
N GLU A 64 9.65 4.72 -1.71
CA GLU A 64 11.11 4.81 -1.73
C GLU A 64 11.70 3.95 -0.63
N ASN A 65 12.44 2.90 -0.99
CA ASN A 65 13.20 2.11 -0.02
C ASN A 65 14.47 2.86 0.39
N THR A 66 14.62 3.09 1.70
CA THR A 66 15.74 3.85 2.27
C THR A 66 16.87 2.95 2.78
N ARG A 67 16.74 1.63 2.67
CA ARG A 67 17.68 0.63 3.17
C ARG A 67 18.47 0.01 2.02
N ALA A 68 19.40 0.78 1.47
CA ALA A 68 20.32 0.36 0.42
C ALA A 68 21.71 0.09 0.99
N GLU A 69 22.36 -0.96 0.50
CA GLU A 69 23.75 -1.31 0.80
C GLU A 69 24.54 -1.52 -0.50
N GLN A 70 25.79 -1.11 -0.51
CA GLN A 70 26.69 -1.32 -1.64
C GLN A 70 27.41 -2.67 -1.50
N HIS A 71 27.30 -3.50 -2.52
CA HIS A 71 27.95 -4.81 -2.59
C HIS A 71 28.80 -4.93 -3.85
N ILE A 72 29.87 -5.73 -3.80
CA ILE A 72 30.66 -6.07 -4.99
C ILE A 72 30.21 -7.45 -5.46
N ILE A 73 29.53 -7.50 -6.60
CA ILE A 73 29.07 -8.73 -7.23
C ILE A 73 29.78 -8.85 -8.57
N ASP A 74 30.49 -9.95 -8.80
CA ASP A 74 31.27 -10.21 -10.02
C ASP A 74 32.24 -9.07 -10.41
N GLY A 75 32.80 -8.37 -9.38
CA GLY A 75 33.72 -7.26 -9.55
C GLY A 75 33.07 -5.92 -9.94
N ARG A 76 31.75 -5.81 -9.89
CA ARG A 76 30.99 -4.59 -10.06
C ARG A 76 30.39 -4.14 -8.74
N GLU A 77 30.32 -2.83 -8.54
CA GLU A 77 29.63 -2.26 -7.39
C GLU A 77 28.13 -2.20 -7.70
N GLU A 78 27.34 -2.94 -6.94
CA GLU A 78 25.90 -3.05 -7.08
C GLU A 78 25.20 -2.51 -5.83
N THR A 79 24.09 -1.83 -6.01
CA THR A 79 23.25 -1.35 -4.91
C THR A 79 22.13 -2.35 -4.66
N LEU A 80 22.16 -3.00 -3.49
CA LEU A 80 21.10 -3.90 -3.08
C LEU A 80 20.22 -3.24 -2.02
N TYR A 81 18.92 -3.39 -2.17
CA TYR A 81 17.95 -2.93 -1.20
C TYR A 81 17.50 -4.06 -0.29
N SER A 82 17.41 -3.81 1.01
CA SER A 82 16.73 -4.75 1.91
C SER A 82 15.28 -4.90 1.44
N PRO A 83 14.79 -6.13 1.21
CA PRO A 83 13.44 -6.31 0.68
C PRO A 83 12.37 -5.93 1.71
N TYR A 84 11.42 -5.13 1.29
CA TYR A 84 10.23 -4.76 2.06
C TYR A 84 8.98 -4.96 1.21
N LEU A 85 7.91 -5.35 1.89
CA LEU A 85 6.55 -5.36 1.40
C LEU A 85 5.84 -4.12 1.96
N ALA A 86 5.16 -3.36 1.11
CA ALA A 86 4.27 -2.30 1.52
C ALA A 86 2.84 -2.60 1.05
N LEU A 87 1.94 -2.79 2.01
CA LEU A 87 0.50 -2.93 1.78
C LEU A 87 -0.18 -1.62 2.11
N THR A 88 -0.79 -0.99 1.12
CA THR A 88 -1.52 0.27 1.30
C THR A 88 -2.99 0.05 1.02
N ALA A 89 -3.84 0.59 1.89
CA ALA A 89 -5.29 0.58 1.73
C ALA A 89 -5.87 1.96 1.99
N MET A 90 -6.98 2.26 1.31
CA MET A 90 -7.79 3.45 1.52
C MET A 90 -9.27 3.14 1.33
N VAL A 91 -10.11 3.86 2.08
CA VAL A 91 -11.57 3.75 1.99
C VAL A 91 -12.12 4.99 1.32
N LEU A 92 -12.84 4.79 0.22
CA LEU A 92 -13.42 5.84 -0.60
C LEU A 92 -14.95 5.83 -0.44
N ASP A 93 -15.53 6.95 -0.02
CA ASP A 93 -16.98 7.10 0.10
C ASP A 93 -17.63 7.14 -1.29
N GLY A 94 -18.55 6.22 -1.59
CA GLY A 94 -19.24 6.13 -2.89
C GLY A 94 -20.16 7.33 -3.20
N SER A 95 -20.51 8.14 -2.21
CA SER A 95 -21.23 9.40 -2.44
C SER A 95 -20.32 10.51 -2.98
N ILE A 96 -19.03 10.43 -2.71
CA ILE A 96 -17.98 11.36 -3.11
C ILE A 96 -17.24 10.86 -4.33
N PHE A 97 -16.78 9.58 -4.29
CA PHE A 97 -15.94 8.96 -5.31
C PHE A 97 -16.77 8.02 -6.19
N SER A 98 -16.63 8.17 -7.50
CA SER A 98 -17.30 7.33 -8.51
C SER A 98 -16.35 6.99 -9.65
N ASN A 99 -16.61 5.89 -10.36
CA ASN A 99 -15.75 5.39 -11.43
C ASN A 99 -14.30 5.22 -10.98
N VAL A 100 -14.13 4.62 -9.81
CA VAL A 100 -12.81 4.38 -9.23
C VAL A 100 -12.08 3.34 -10.08
N SER A 101 -10.83 3.61 -10.39
CA SER A 101 -9.89 2.67 -11.02
C SER A 101 -8.58 2.68 -10.25
N ILE A 102 -7.86 1.58 -10.29
CA ILE A 102 -6.59 1.41 -9.60
C ILE A 102 -5.55 0.77 -10.52
N THR A 103 -4.32 1.21 -10.42
CA THR A 103 -3.13 0.57 -11.00
C THR A 103 -2.31 -0.04 -9.87
N ASN A 104 -1.84 -1.27 -10.05
CA ASN A 104 -1.09 -2.04 -9.06
C ASN A 104 -1.86 -2.25 -7.74
N GLY A 105 -3.11 -2.68 -7.88
CA GLY A 105 -3.95 -2.96 -6.72
C GLY A 105 -5.30 -3.53 -7.09
N ARG A 106 -6.15 -3.67 -6.10
CA ARG A 106 -7.51 -4.20 -6.21
C ARG A 106 -8.53 -3.26 -5.60
N LEU A 107 -9.75 -3.33 -6.11
CA LEU A 107 -10.91 -2.57 -5.62
C LEU A 107 -11.97 -3.54 -5.13
N ILE A 108 -12.49 -3.27 -3.93
CA ILE A 108 -13.67 -3.92 -3.39
C ILE A 108 -14.72 -2.83 -3.16
N SER A 109 -15.91 -2.99 -3.70
CA SER A 109 -17.00 -2.02 -3.55
C SER A 109 -18.26 -2.71 -3.08
N ASP A 110 -18.88 -2.17 -2.03
CA ASP A 110 -20.19 -2.57 -1.53
C ASP A 110 -21.34 -1.67 -2.05
N GLY A 111 -21.03 -0.74 -2.96
CA GLY A 111 -21.96 0.25 -3.48
C GLY A 111 -22.03 1.55 -2.68
N ASN A 112 -21.72 1.53 -1.39
CA ASN A 112 -21.63 2.71 -0.53
C ASN A 112 -20.19 3.17 -0.34
N ARG A 113 -19.26 2.22 -0.33
CA ARG A 113 -17.82 2.47 -0.13
C ARG A 113 -17.03 1.62 -1.12
N THR A 114 -15.86 2.09 -1.46
CA THR A 114 -14.86 1.35 -2.21
C THR A 114 -13.59 1.29 -1.38
N VAL A 115 -13.13 0.09 -1.08
CA VAL A 115 -11.80 -0.14 -0.53
C VAL A 115 -10.85 -0.33 -1.70
N ALA A 116 -9.81 0.49 -1.77
CA ALA A 116 -8.72 0.35 -2.70
C ALA A 116 -7.49 -0.15 -1.93
N ALA A 117 -6.93 -1.27 -2.34
CA ALA A 117 -5.75 -1.85 -1.72
C ALA A 117 -4.69 -2.20 -2.75
N GLY A 118 -3.43 -1.90 -2.45
CA GLY A 118 -2.29 -2.17 -3.32
C GLY A 118 -1.13 -2.77 -2.55
N LEU A 119 -0.40 -3.64 -3.23
CA LEU A 119 0.79 -4.31 -2.74
C LEU A 119 1.99 -3.85 -3.58
N THR A 120 3.07 -3.42 -2.92
CA THR A 120 4.28 -2.96 -3.60
C THR A 120 5.53 -3.52 -2.90
N PHE A 121 6.63 -3.61 -3.66
CA PHE A 121 7.91 -4.14 -3.21
C PHE A 121 9.04 -3.14 -3.49
N PRO A 122 9.15 -2.07 -2.69
CA PRO A 122 10.09 -0.98 -2.95
C PRO A 122 11.55 -1.44 -3.00
N GLY A 123 12.26 -1.14 -4.08
CA GLY A 123 13.67 -1.46 -4.29
C GLY A 123 13.94 -2.91 -4.72
N LEU A 124 12.91 -3.76 -4.83
CA LEU A 124 13.11 -5.17 -5.18
C LEU A 124 13.45 -5.35 -6.66
N ALA A 125 12.77 -4.63 -7.55
CA ALA A 125 13.05 -4.68 -8.99
C ALA A 125 14.49 -4.24 -9.31
N GLU A 126 14.94 -3.17 -8.65
CA GLU A 126 16.28 -2.62 -8.77
C GLU A 126 17.34 -3.61 -8.25
N SER A 127 17.08 -4.27 -7.11
CA SER A 127 18.01 -5.23 -6.51
C SER A 127 18.18 -6.50 -7.33
N LEU A 128 17.17 -6.89 -8.09
CA LEU A 128 17.18 -8.12 -8.89
C LEU A 128 17.61 -7.88 -10.34
N ASP A 129 17.91 -6.63 -10.73
CA ASP A 129 18.23 -6.21 -12.11
C ASP A 129 17.18 -6.76 -13.11
N ILE A 130 15.91 -6.77 -12.66
CA ILE A 130 14.81 -7.26 -13.49
C ILE A 130 14.41 -6.14 -14.45
N ASP A 131 14.90 -6.22 -15.67
CA ASP A 131 14.33 -5.47 -16.78
C ASP A 131 12.88 -5.91 -16.99
N GLY A 132 11.92 -4.96 -16.84
CA GLY A 132 10.46 -5.14 -16.79
C GLY A 132 9.76 -5.96 -17.87
N GLY A 133 10.39 -7.05 -18.33
CA GLY A 133 9.89 -7.91 -19.38
C GLY A 133 9.39 -9.29 -18.93
N LYS A 134 9.79 -9.78 -17.77
CA LYS A 134 9.41 -11.11 -17.27
C LYS A 134 8.60 -11.07 -15.99
N LEU A 135 8.86 -10.11 -15.11
CA LEU A 135 8.18 -9.97 -13.83
C LEU A 135 7.86 -8.48 -13.62
N ASP A 136 6.59 -8.15 -13.42
CA ASP A 136 6.17 -6.79 -13.09
C ASP A 136 6.12 -6.63 -11.57
N ILE A 137 7.16 -6.01 -11.01
CA ILE A 137 7.23 -5.73 -9.56
C ILE A 137 6.71 -4.32 -9.31
N PRO A 138 5.53 -4.16 -8.67
CA PRO A 138 4.94 -2.86 -8.46
C PRO A 138 5.78 -1.97 -7.55
N GLY A 139 6.21 -0.82 -8.05
CA GLY A 139 6.93 0.22 -7.28
C GLY A 139 6.03 1.38 -6.84
N TYR A 140 4.77 1.42 -7.30
CA TYR A 140 3.81 2.47 -6.97
C TYR A 140 2.38 1.95 -7.01
N MET A 141 1.48 2.71 -6.41
CA MET A 141 0.03 2.52 -6.48
C MET A 141 -0.61 3.81 -6.96
N GLU A 142 -1.56 3.71 -7.91
CA GLU A 142 -2.27 4.88 -8.42
C GLU A 142 -3.77 4.63 -8.48
N ILE A 143 -4.56 5.59 -8.01
CA ILE A 143 -6.01 5.55 -8.00
C ILE A 143 -6.52 6.76 -8.75
N SER A 144 -7.45 6.52 -9.69
CA SER A 144 -8.17 7.58 -10.38
C SER A 144 -9.67 7.44 -10.14
N ALA A 145 -10.34 8.56 -9.89
CA ALA A 145 -11.77 8.60 -9.63
C ALA A 145 -12.41 9.92 -10.10
N ASN A 146 -13.71 9.89 -10.42
CA ASN A 146 -14.49 11.10 -10.53
C ASN A 146 -15.02 11.48 -9.14
N VAL A 147 -14.72 12.70 -8.70
CA VAL A 147 -14.96 13.15 -7.34
C VAL A 147 -15.94 14.31 -7.31
N LYS A 148 -16.88 14.24 -6.36
CA LYS A 148 -17.80 15.33 -6.02
C LYS A 148 -17.40 15.87 -4.65
N LYS A 149 -16.87 17.09 -4.60
CA LYS A 149 -16.46 17.72 -3.34
C LYS A 149 -15.46 16.82 -2.58
N PHE A 150 -14.22 16.79 -3.06
CA PHE A 150 -13.15 15.97 -2.50
C PHE A 150 -13.08 16.12 -0.98
N ASP A 151 -13.23 15.00 -0.31
CA ASP A 151 -13.06 14.83 1.13
C ASP A 151 -12.50 13.43 1.34
N PHE A 152 -11.35 13.32 1.99
CA PHE A 152 -10.58 12.08 2.05
C PHE A 152 -9.90 11.92 3.40
N ASP A 153 -10.23 10.85 4.12
CA ASP A 153 -9.74 10.57 5.47
C ASP A 153 -8.26 10.17 5.50
N GLY A 154 -7.70 9.71 4.37
CA GLY A 154 -6.30 9.32 4.26
C GLY A 154 -6.08 7.87 3.86
N THR A 155 -4.82 7.44 3.94
CA THR A 155 -4.36 6.09 3.59
C THR A 155 -3.79 5.37 4.81
N TYR A 156 -3.87 4.05 4.78
CA TYR A 156 -3.21 3.18 5.76
C TYR A 156 -2.15 2.37 5.04
N THR A 157 -0.91 2.43 5.50
CA THR A 157 0.18 1.63 4.91
C THR A 157 0.87 0.83 5.99
N ILE A 158 1.00 -0.46 5.74
CA ILE A 158 1.79 -1.39 6.57
C ILE A 158 3.05 -1.73 5.78
N VAL A 159 4.20 -1.58 6.40
CA VAL A 159 5.49 -1.95 5.82
C VAL A 159 6.11 -3.06 6.67
N THR A 160 6.48 -4.16 6.05
CA THR A 160 7.08 -5.31 6.72
C THR A 160 8.15 -5.98 5.86
N ASN A 161 9.11 -6.63 6.48
CA ASN A 161 10.07 -7.51 5.83
C ASN A 161 9.97 -8.96 6.33
N GLU A 162 8.95 -9.27 7.12
CA GLU A 162 8.78 -10.60 7.71
C GLU A 162 8.72 -11.72 6.67
N PRO A 163 7.95 -11.62 5.56
CA PRO A 163 7.89 -12.67 4.56
C PRO A 163 9.27 -13.04 4.01
N PHE A 164 10.11 -12.05 3.73
CA PHE A 164 11.47 -12.27 3.22
C PHE A 164 12.40 -12.88 4.27
N ARG A 165 12.25 -12.49 5.54
CA ARG A 165 13.02 -13.06 6.65
C ARG A 165 12.64 -14.50 6.95
N GLU A 166 11.41 -14.89 6.74
CA GLU A 166 10.94 -16.26 6.91
C GLU A 166 11.43 -17.15 5.76
N ALA A 167 11.38 -16.66 4.53
CA ALA A 167 11.96 -17.32 3.37
C ALA A 167 13.46 -17.60 3.61
N SER A 168 14.24 -16.58 3.96
CA SER A 168 15.69 -16.71 4.24
C SER A 168 16.03 -17.69 5.37
N LYS A 169 15.11 -17.96 6.30
CA LYS A 169 15.32 -18.96 7.37
C LYS A 169 15.13 -20.40 6.90
N LYS A 170 14.24 -20.58 5.92
CA LYS A 170 13.98 -21.91 5.33
C LYS A 170 15.11 -22.36 4.41
N GLU A 171 15.85 -21.42 3.83
CA GLU A 171 16.88 -21.65 2.81
C GLU A 171 18.32 -21.82 3.33
N LYS A 172 18.52 -22.13 4.61
CA LYS A 172 19.90 -22.45 5.10
C LYS A 172 20.49 -23.72 4.52
N ASP A 173 19.75 -24.46 3.72
CA ASP A 173 20.22 -25.59 2.95
C ASP A 173 19.84 -25.39 1.47
N GLU A 174 20.81 -24.86 0.68
CA GLU A 174 20.87 -24.81 -0.79
C GLU A 174 20.09 -23.73 -1.55
N ASP A 175 20.86 -22.98 -2.28
CA ASP A 175 20.63 -22.15 -3.48
C ASP A 175 19.83 -20.83 -3.42
N ILE A 176 20.42 -19.87 -4.10
CA ILE A 176 19.94 -18.53 -4.47
C ILE A 176 18.49 -18.61 -4.94
N LEU A 177 17.61 -17.75 -4.37
CA LEU A 177 16.23 -17.52 -4.88
C LEU A 177 16.23 -17.44 -6.41
N ASP A 178 15.68 -18.44 -7.06
CA ASP A 178 15.44 -18.40 -8.48
C ASP A 178 14.31 -17.38 -8.76
N ALA A 179 14.42 -16.64 -9.85
CA ALA A 179 13.39 -15.66 -10.26
C ALA A 179 12.00 -16.32 -10.42
N ASP A 180 11.97 -17.60 -10.75
CA ASP A 180 10.73 -18.37 -10.87
C ASP A 180 10.09 -18.66 -9.49
N GLU A 181 10.90 -18.99 -8.45
CA GLU A 181 10.41 -19.19 -7.07
C GLU A 181 9.94 -17.89 -6.44
N LEU A 182 10.59 -16.76 -6.76
CA LEU A 182 10.13 -15.44 -6.33
C LEU A 182 8.81 -15.07 -7.00
N SER A 183 8.64 -15.38 -8.29
CA SER A 183 7.38 -15.20 -9.01
C SER A 183 6.25 -15.99 -8.38
N ASP A 184 6.48 -17.28 -8.09
CA ASP A 184 5.51 -18.15 -7.43
C ASP A 184 5.13 -17.61 -6.04
N SER A 185 6.12 -17.15 -5.27
CA SER A 185 5.88 -16.54 -3.95
C SER A 185 5.08 -15.23 -4.03
N MET A 186 5.28 -14.43 -5.06
CA MET A 186 4.49 -13.22 -5.31
C MET A 186 3.06 -13.55 -5.72
N ASP A 187 2.85 -14.59 -6.52
CA ASP A 187 1.53 -15.07 -6.90
C ASP A 187 0.78 -15.62 -5.67
N GLU A 188 1.44 -16.42 -4.81
CA GLU A 188 0.87 -16.90 -3.54
C GLU A 188 0.48 -15.74 -2.60
N LEU A 189 1.30 -14.68 -2.56
CA LEU A 189 1.01 -13.50 -1.74
C LEU A 189 -0.16 -12.69 -2.33
N SER A 190 -0.26 -12.60 -3.64
CA SER A 190 -1.40 -12.00 -4.33
C SER A 190 -2.69 -12.77 -4.04
N ASP A 191 -2.64 -14.11 -4.12
CA ASP A 191 -3.76 -14.99 -3.78
C ASP A 191 -4.16 -14.89 -2.30
N ALA A 192 -3.18 -14.74 -1.41
CA ALA A 192 -3.45 -14.53 0.02
C ALA A 192 -4.11 -13.17 0.28
N MET A 193 -3.71 -12.14 -0.46
CA MET A 193 -4.34 -10.83 -0.41
C MET A 193 -5.80 -10.91 -0.90
N ASP A 194 -6.06 -11.61 -2.01
CA ASP A 194 -7.43 -11.82 -2.52
C ASP A 194 -8.30 -12.51 -1.48
N LYS A 195 -7.82 -13.58 -0.85
CA LYS A 195 -8.55 -14.29 0.21
C LYS A 195 -8.80 -13.41 1.43
N LEU A 196 -7.84 -12.55 1.80
CA LEU A 196 -8.01 -11.60 2.91
C LEU A 196 -9.09 -10.56 2.57
N MET A 197 -9.12 -10.11 1.32
CA MET A 197 -10.11 -9.17 0.83
C MET A 197 -11.51 -9.80 0.79
N ASP A 198 -11.64 -11.02 0.25
CA ASP A 198 -12.89 -11.79 0.24
C ASP A 198 -13.41 -12.01 1.67
N GLY A 199 -12.53 -12.40 2.60
CA GLY A 199 -12.88 -12.56 4.02
C GLY A 199 -13.30 -11.26 4.70
N SER A 200 -12.73 -10.13 4.28
CA SER A 200 -13.13 -8.81 4.77
C SER A 200 -14.54 -8.43 4.27
N ASP A 201 -14.86 -8.76 3.02
CA ASP A 201 -16.20 -8.56 2.43
C ASP A 201 -17.25 -9.43 3.14
N GLU A 202 -16.95 -10.70 3.37
CA GLU A 202 -17.84 -11.60 4.13
C GLU A 202 -18.11 -11.09 5.55
N LEU A 203 -17.07 -10.60 6.22
CA LEU A 203 -17.19 -10.01 7.56
C LEU A 203 -18.06 -8.73 7.53
N TYR A 204 -17.87 -7.89 6.53
CA TYR A 204 -18.66 -6.66 6.36
C TYR A 204 -20.14 -6.98 6.12
N ASP A 205 -20.43 -7.92 5.21
CA ASP A 205 -21.80 -8.38 4.93
C ASP A 205 -22.44 -9.03 6.16
N GLY A 206 -21.66 -9.80 6.93
CA GLY A 206 -22.08 -10.37 8.20
C GLY A 206 -22.46 -9.29 9.23
N LEU A 207 -21.62 -8.27 9.38
CA LEU A 207 -21.86 -7.12 10.29
C LEU A 207 -23.09 -6.32 9.86
N ARG A 208 -23.27 -6.08 8.55
CA ARG A 208 -24.43 -5.40 8.00
C ARG A 208 -25.73 -6.19 8.27
N THR A 209 -25.71 -7.49 8.03
CA THR A 209 -26.84 -8.38 8.33
C THR A 209 -27.19 -8.36 9.81
N LEU A 210 -26.18 -8.31 10.68
CA LEU A 210 -26.36 -8.26 12.13
C LEU A 210 -26.93 -6.91 12.58
N LEU A 211 -26.52 -5.83 11.94
CA LEU A 211 -27.03 -4.48 12.17
C LEU A 211 -28.52 -4.41 11.74
N ASP A 212 -28.86 -4.87 10.54
CA ASP A 212 -30.23 -4.87 10.02
C ASP A 212 -31.16 -5.69 10.94
N LYS A 213 -30.71 -6.90 11.36
CA LYS A 213 -31.48 -7.72 12.31
C LYS A 213 -31.58 -7.10 13.72
N SER A 214 -30.60 -6.28 14.15
CA SER A 214 -30.68 -5.61 15.43
C SER A 214 -31.75 -4.50 15.42
N TYR A 215 -31.97 -3.85 14.29
CA TYR A 215 -33.05 -2.87 14.14
C TYR A 215 -34.43 -3.54 14.16
N GLU A 216 -34.57 -4.74 13.58
CA GLU A 216 -35.82 -5.51 13.63
C GLU A 216 -36.19 -6.01 15.04
N LEU A 217 -35.23 -6.10 15.96
CA LEU A 217 -35.44 -6.54 17.34
C LEU A 217 -35.80 -5.39 18.30
N VAL A 218 -35.69 -4.13 17.85
CA VAL A 218 -35.95 -2.93 18.69
C VAL A 218 -37.32 -2.29 18.38
N ASP A 219 -37.97 -2.74 17.29
CA ASP A 219 -39.37 -2.39 16.96
C ASP A 219 -40.34 -3.45 17.56
#